data_805c68753eb0baebcfb01177ee091439
#
_entry.id   805c68753eb0baebcfb01177ee091439
#
_cell.length_a   1.000
_cell.length_b   1.000
_cell.length_c   1.000
_cell.angle_alpha   90.00
_cell.angle_beta   90.00
_cell.angle_gamma   90.00
#
_symmetry.space_group_name_H-M   'P 1'
#
loop_
_entity.id
_entity.type
_entity.pdbx_description
1 polymer ?
#
loop_
_entity_poly.entity_id
_entity_poly.type
_entity_poly.pdbx_seq_one_letter_code
_entity_poly.pdbx_strand_id
1 'polypeptide(L)'
;MNTRDAPSPELLDAFWRVVALHGWHGTTFARIAAQGGEGLADLRGRYATPVDLLRAHARAVDQAVLEGTVPGQFGFGSARDRVFDLLMRRFDMLAPHREGVLRLQRDLRRDPLSALLLSPILMASMAWTLEGAGISTAGIPGALRVQGLTGVWLSAARAWEDDDSVDLGPTMAALDRALDRAEKVARTLRLSEEEPQEAPGPVEGADSMPPDVVDPPLADTGIMMADASGAQDAGHRPEPLPPAVLTPPTANDPEAPGAPPTPKPPRKTGGTGSLPSA
;
A
#
# COMPACT_ATOMS: atom_id res chain seq x y z
N MET A 1 4.11 -3.45 11.71
CA MET A 1 2.66 -3.69 11.81
C MET A 1 2.49 -5.18 11.86
N ASN A 2 1.93 -5.72 12.95
CA ASN A 2 1.78 -7.18 13.08
C ASN A 2 0.76 -7.67 12.03
N THR A 3 1.06 -8.77 11.35
CA THR A 3 0.17 -9.45 10.39
C THR A 3 -1.20 -9.83 10.99
N ARG A 4 -1.35 -9.72 12.31
CA ARG A 4 -2.61 -9.95 13.05
C ARG A 4 -3.61 -8.79 12.99
N ASP A 5 -3.19 -7.60 12.55
CA ASP A 5 -4.05 -6.40 12.54
C ASP A 5 -4.67 -6.13 11.15
N ALA A 6 -4.26 -6.87 10.13
CA ALA A 6 -4.90 -6.78 8.82
C ALA A 6 -6.28 -7.44 8.86
N PRO A 7 -7.32 -6.78 8.33
CA PRO A 7 -8.65 -7.40 8.22
C PRO A 7 -8.59 -8.61 7.28
N SER A 8 -9.31 -9.67 7.65
CA SER A 8 -9.43 -10.82 6.76
C SER A 8 -10.23 -10.44 5.50
N PRO A 9 -10.02 -11.13 4.36
CA PRO A 9 -10.80 -10.90 3.15
C PRO A 9 -12.31 -10.99 3.41
N GLU A 10 -12.74 -11.98 4.20
CA GLU A 10 -14.15 -12.21 4.52
C GLU A 10 -14.75 -11.04 5.32
N LEU A 11 -13.97 -10.48 6.25
CA LEU A 11 -14.39 -9.31 7.02
C LEU A 11 -14.50 -8.07 6.12
N LEU A 12 -13.58 -7.90 5.18
CA LEU A 12 -13.63 -6.79 4.22
C LEU A 12 -14.84 -6.93 3.27
N ASP A 13 -15.11 -8.14 2.79
CA ASP A 13 -16.30 -8.42 1.98
C ASP A 13 -17.59 -8.10 2.75
N ALA A 14 -17.66 -8.52 4.02
CA ALA A 14 -18.79 -8.21 4.88
C ALA A 14 -18.94 -6.69 5.11
N PHE A 15 -17.86 -6.01 5.39
CA PHE A 15 -17.83 -4.56 5.59
C PHE A 15 -18.35 -3.83 4.34
N TRP A 16 -17.79 -4.11 3.16
CA TRP A 16 -18.17 -3.43 1.93
C TRP A 16 -19.59 -3.77 1.48
N ARG A 17 -20.05 -4.99 1.75
CA ARG A 17 -21.45 -5.38 1.51
C ARG A 17 -22.41 -4.61 2.40
N VAL A 18 -22.08 -4.41 3.69
CA VAL A 18 -22.87 -3.57 4.60
C VAL A 18 -22.88 -2.12 4.13
N VAL A 19 -21.75 -1.57 3.69
CA VAL A 19 -21.68 -0.21 3.12
C VAL A 19 -22.55 -0.10 1.87
N ALA A 20 -22.48 -1.05 0.94
CA ALA A 20 -23.30 -1.07 -0.27
C ALA A 20 -24.81 -1.06 0.03
N LEU A 21 -25.24 -1.91 0.96
CA LEU A 21 -26.67 -2.08 1.29
C LEU A 21 -27.23 -0.94 2.16
N HIS A 22 -26.48 -0.48 3.14
CA HIS A 22 -26.98 0.42 4.20
C HIS A 22 -26.37 1.82 4.16
N GLY A 23 -25.39 2.07 3.30
CA GLY A 23 -24.63 3.31 3.26
C GLY A 23 -23.70 3.49 4.46
N TRP A 24 -22.91 4.59 4.42
CA TRP A 24 -21.93 4.86 5.46
C TRP A 24 -22.55 5.02 6.85
N HIS A 25 -23.60 5.82 6.98
CA HIS A 25 -24.29 6.03 8.26
C HIS A 25 -24.97 4.77 8.81
N GLY A 26 -25.32 3.82 7.94
CA GLY A 26 -25.86 2.54 8.34
C GLY A 26 -24.82 1.48 8.66
N THR A 27 -23.53 1.78 8.51
CA THR A 27 -22.44 0.83 8.73
C THR A 27 -22.13 0.72 10.21
N THR A 28 -22.54 -0.38 10.84
CA THR A 28 -22.29 -0.67 12.25
C THR A 28 -21.62 -2.02 12.43
N PHE A 29 -20.86 -2.21 13.50
CA PHE A 29 -20.25 -3.51 13.79
C PHE A 29 -21.28 -4.63 13.97
N ALA A 30 -22.45 -4.34 14.50
CA ALA A 30 -23.51 -5.34 14.60
C ALA A 30 -23.93 -5.90 13.23
N ARG A 31 -24.05 -5.03 12.21
CA ARG A 31 -24.37 -5.45 10.83
C ARG A 31 -23.19 -6.17 10.18
N ILE A 32 -21.96 -5.69 10.39
CA ILE A 32 -20.74 -6.31 9.86
C ILE A 32 -20.60 -7.72 10.46
N ALA A 33 -20.78 -7.88 11.78
CA ALA A 33 -20.74 -9.16 12.47
C ALA A 33 -21.80 -10.13 11.93
N ALA A 34 -23.04 -9.66 11.79
CA ALA A 34 -24.12 -10.47 11.24
C ALA A 34 -23.88 -10.90 9.80
N GLN A 35 -23.22 -10.06 8.99
CA GLN A 35 -22.91 -10.33 7.60
C GLN A 35 -21.69 -11.26 7.42
N GLY A 36 -20.68 -11.12 8.27
CA GLY A 36 -19.40 -11.84 8.18
C GLY A 36 -19.30 -13.06 9.10
N GLY A 37 -20.28 -13.28 10.00
CA GLY A 37 -20.25 -14.39 10.95
C GLY A 37 -19.22 -14.25 12.09
N GLU A 38 -18.58 -13.08 12.23
CA GLU A 38 -17.63 -12.81 13.33
C GLU A 38 -18.36 -12.35 14.61
N GLY A 39 -17.75 -12.61 15.78
CA GLY A 39 -18.25 -12.12 17.06
C GLY A 39 -18.03 -10.62 17.26
N LEU A 40 -19.01 -9.91 17.86
CA LEU A 40 -18.82 -8.49 18.22
C LEU A 40 -17.64 -8.27 19.16
N ALA A 41 -17.36 -9.22 20.05
CA ALA A 41 -16.24 -9.15 20.98
C ALA A 41 -14.89 -9.19 20.22
N ASP A 42 -14.78 -10.03 19.20
CA ASP A 42 -13.59 -10.16 18.36
C ASP A 42 -13.36 -8.88 17.53
N LEU A 43 -14.42 -8.34 16.95
CA LEU A 43 -14.35 -7.06 16.24
C LEU A 43 -13.94 -5.92 17.18
N ARG A 44 -14.51 -5.87 18.41
CA ARG A 44 -14.16 -4.84 19.39
C ARG A 44 -12.72 -4.96 19.88
N GLY A 45 -12.18 -6.16 19.94
CA GLY A 45 -10.77 -6.40 20.30
C GLY A 45 -9.78 -5.83 19.27
N ARG A 46 -10.19 -5.72 18.01
CA ARG A 46 -9.33 -5.27 16.89
C ARG A 46 -9.61 -3.84 16.44
N TYR A 47 -10.85 -3.38 16.52
CA TYR A 47 -11.28 -2.09 15.93
C TYR A 47 -12.13 -1.29 16.93
N ALA A 48 -11.83 0.00 17.08
CA ALA A 48 -12.62 0.89 17.90
C ALA A 48 -13.92 1.35 17.21
N THR A 49 -13.84 1.60 15.90
CA THR A 49 -14.91 2.12 15.07
C THR A 49 -14.87 1.51 13.65
N PRO A 50 -15.97 1.55 12.86
CA PRO A 50 -15.94 1.17 11.45
C PRO A 50 -14.94 1.99 10.61
N VAL A 51 -14.58 3.20 11.06
CA VAL A 51 -13.53 4.03 10.40
C VAL A 51 -12.16 3.34 10.47
N ASP A 52 -11.87 2.61 11.54
CA ASP A 52 -10.59 1.90 11.67
C ASP A 52 -10.48 0.75 10.67
N LEU A 53 -11.60 0.08 10.38
CA LEU A 53 -11.68 -0.95 9.36
C LEU A 53 -11.50 -0.35 7.96
N LEU A 54 -12.15 0.80 7.68
CA LEU A 54 -11.92 1.55 6.43
C LEU A 54 -10.44 1.96 6.28
N ARG A 55 -9.83 2.46 7.37
CA ARG A 55 -8.41 2.84 7.38
C ARG A 55 -7.48 1.65 7.15
N ALA A 56 -7.79 0.51 7.76
CA ALA A 56 -7.04 -0.72 7.55
C ALA A 56 -7.13 -1.21 6.10
N HIS A 57 -8.30 -1.18 5.50
CA HIS A 57 -8.50 -1.49 4.08
C HIS A 57 -7.72 -0.53 3.18
N ALA A 58 -7.81 0.78 3.42
CA ALA A 58 -7.07 1.77 2.62
C ALA A 58 -5.56 1.50 2.63
N ARG A 59 -4.99 1.17 3.82
CA ARG A 59 -3.57 0.78 3.94
C ARG A 59 -3.24 -0.50 3.17
N ALA A 60 -4.12 -1.50 3.22
CA ALA A 60 -3.91 -2.75 2.48
C ALA A 60 -3.90 -2.51 0.97
N VAL A 61 -4.79 -1.66 0.47
CA VAL A 61 -4.81 -1.23 -0.94
C VAL A 61 -3.54 -0.46 -1.30
N ASP A 62 -3.14 0.52 -0.46
CA ASP A 62 -1.91 1.29 -0.69
C ASP A 62 -0.68 0.37 -0.76
N GLN A 63 -0.58 -0.59 0.16
CA GLN A 63 0.52 -1.57 0.18
C GLN A 63 0.52 -2.43 -1.08
N ALA A 64 -0.62 -2.99 -1.49
CA ALA A 64 -0.72 -3.82 -2.70
C ALA A 64 -0.37 -3.04 -3.97
N VAL A 65 -0.77 -1.76 -4.06
CA VAL A 65 -0.40 -0.87 -5.16
C VAL A 65 1.11 -0.65 -5.21
N LEU A 66 1.75 -0.41 -4.05
CA LEU A 66 3.18 -0.15 -3.95
C LEU A 66 4.03 -1.43 -4.16
N GLU A 67 3.59 -2.60 -3.68
CA GLU A 67 4.26 -3.88 -3.93
C GLU A 67 4.31 -4.24 -5.42
N GLY A 68 3.35 -3.78 -6.21
CA GLY A 68 3.36 -3.91 -7.66
C GLY A 68 4.37 -2.98 -8.37
N THR A 69 5.04 -2.07 -7.65
CA THR A 69 6.10 -1.24 -8.22
C THR A 69 7.44 -1.99 -8.15
N VAL A 70 8.10 -2.17 -9.29
CA VAL A 70 9.43 -2.82 -9.34
C VAL A 70 10.47 -1.83 -8.83
N PRO A 71 11.26 -2.16 -7.79
CA PRO A 71 12.37 -1.32 -7.36
C PRO A 71 13.33 -1.10 -8.53
N GLY A 72 13.66 0.17 -8.84
CA GLY A 72 14.52 0.53 -9.97
C GLY A 72 13.78 0.92 -11.26
N GLN A 73 12.47 0.78 -11.36
CA GLN A 73 11.68 1.32 -12.47
C GLN A 73 11.42 2.84 -12.37
N PHE A 74 11.95 3.50 -11.33
CA PHE A 74 11.87 4.96 -11.21
C PHE A 74 12.52 5.73 -12.37
N GLY A 75 13.22 5.04 -13.29
CA GLY A 75 13.82 5.63 -14.50
C GLY A 75 13.00 5.45 -15.78
N PHE A 76 11.88 4.72 -15.75
CA PHE A 76 11.05 4.51 -16.95
C PHE A 76 9.77 5.34 -16.88
N GLY A 77 9.58 6.23 -17.84
CA GLY A 77 8.44 7.12 -17.95
C GLY A 77 8.54 8.37 -17.07
N SER A 78 7.69 9.35 -17.37
CA SER A 78 7.59 10.59 -16.60
C SER A 78 6.97 10.33 -15.21
N ALA A 79 7.16 11.26 -14.27
CA ALA A 79 6.50 11.23 -12.96
C ALA A 79 4.97 11.14 -13.10
N ARG A 80 4.41 11.78 -14.13
CA ARG A 80 3.00 11.72 -14.48
C ARG A 80 2.56 10.31 -14.86
N ASP A 81 3.34 9.60 -15.69
CA ASP A 81 3.01 8.24 -16.12
C ASP A 81 3.02 7.28 -14.93
N ARG A 82 3.99 7.42 -14.03
CA ARG A 82 4.06 6.63 -12.79
C ARG A 82 2.83 6.85 -11.90
N VAL A 83 2.40 8.11 -11.72
CA VAL A 83 1.18 8.42 -10.96
C VAL A 83 -0.06 7.81 -11.65
N PHE A 84 -0.15 7.90 -12.98
CA PHE A 84 -1.24 7.31 -13.75
C PHE A 84 -1.34 5.80 -13.49
N ASP A 85 -0.22 5.07 -13.61
CA ASP A 85 -0.17 3.62 -13.41
C ASP A 85 -0.56 3.22 -11.98
N LEU A 86 -0.07 3.95 -10.97
CA LEU A 86 -0.41 3.68 -9.57
C LEU A 86 -1.91 3.90 -9.30
N LEU A 87 -2.51 4.93 -9.87
CA LEU A 87 -3.93 5.19 -9.73
C LEU A 87 -4.79 4.17 -10.47
N MET A 88 -4.37 3.69 -11.64
CA MET A 88 -5.06 2.62 -12.35
C MET A 88 -5.01 1.31 -11.56
N ARG A 89 -3.85 0.91 -11.05
CA ARG A 89 -3.75 -0.25 -10.14
C ARG A 89 -4.65 -0.11 -8.91
N ARG A 90 -4.82 1.10 -8.40
CA ARG A 90 -5.72 1.35 -7.28
C ARG A 90 -7.18 1.07 -7.66
N PHE A 91 -7.63 1.43 -8.86
CA PHE A 91 -8.96 1.04 -9.33
C PHE A 91 -9.12 -0.47 -9.40
N ASP A 92 -8.11 -1.19 -9.91
CA ASP A 92 -8.12 -2.66 -9.96
C ASP A 92 -8.23 -3.28 -8.56
N MET A 93 -7.48 -2.75 -7.57
CA MET A 93 -7.55 -3.22 -6.18
C MET A 93 -8.90 -2.93 -5.50
N LEU A 94 -9.60 -1.89 -5.93
CA LEU A 94 -10.92 -1.52 -5.40
C LEU A 94 -12.08 -2.19 -6.16
N ALA A 95 -11.84 -2.72 -7.35
CA ALA A 95 -12.86 -3.32 -8.21
C ALA A 95 -13.68 -4.44 -7.52
N PRO A 96 -13.11 -5.35 -6.70
CA PRO A 96 -13.88 -6.36 -5.99
C PRO A 96 -14.96 -5.79 -5.07
N HIS A 97 -14.75 -4.56 -4.57
CA HIS A 97 -15.66 -3.88 -3.65
C HIS A 97 -16.33 -2.65 -4.27
N ARG A 98 -16.37 -2.57 -5.60
CA ARG A 98 -16.82 -1.40 -6.37
C ARG A 98 -18.14 -0.83 -5.85
N GLU A 99 -19.16 -1.65 -5.65
CA GLU A 99 -20.48 -1.20 -5.19
C GLU A 99 -20.42 -0.44 -3.86
N GLY A 100 -19.72 -0.99 -2.88
CA GLY A 100 -19.54 -0.37 -1.57
C GLY A 100 -18.72 0.93 -1.65
N VAL A 101 -17.64 0.94 -2.42
CA VAL A 101 -16.80 2.12 -2.63
C VAL A 101 -17.60 3.25 -3.30
N LEU A 102 -18.34 2.95 -4.35
CA LEU A 102 -19.20 3.93 -5.03
C LEU A 102 -20.34 4.43 -4.13
N ARG A 103 -20.90 3.55 -3.31
CA ARG A 103 -21.92 3.95 -2.32
C ARG A 103 -21.35 4.91 -1.28
N LEU A 104 -20.17 4.59 -0.73
CA LEU A 104 -19.45 5.49 0.19
C LEU A 104 -19.21 6.86 -0.45
N GLN A 105 -18.70 6.91 -1.69
CA GLN A 105 -18.46 8.17 -2.39
C GLN A 105 -19.74 8.99 -2.57
N ARG A 106 -20.86 8.34 -2.93
CA ARG A 106 -22.17 9.01 -3.06
C ARG A 106 -22.66 9.58 -1.73
N ASP A 107 -22.50 8.84 -0.65
CA ASP A 107 -22.89 9.28 0.69
C ASP A 107 -22.06 10.47 1.15
N LEU A 108 -20.72 10.43 0.94
CA LEU A 108 -19.81 11.52 1.30
C LEU A 108 -20.05 12.82 0.49
N ARG A 109 -20.52 12.71 -0.75
CA ARG A 109 -20.93 13.91 -1.53
C ARG A 109 -22.16 14.61 -0.93
N ARG A 110 -22.99 13.89 -0.19
CA ARG A 110 -24.21 14.41 0.46
C ARG A 110 -24.00 14.81 1.90
N ASP A 111 -22.89 14.37 2.50
CA ASP A 111 -22.53 14.66 3.88
C ASP A 111 -21.09 15.23 3.96
N PRO A 112 -20.96 16.57 3.88
CA PRO A 112 -19.67 17.24 3.94
C PRO A 112 -18.91 17.00 5.25
N LEU A 113 -19.63 16.79 6.36
CA LEU A 113 -18.99 16.54 7.66
C LEU A 113 -18.29 15.18 7.67
N SER A 114 -18.99 14.13 7.25
CA SER A 114 -18.36 12.80 7.10
C SER A 114 -17.23 12.83 6.07
N ALA A 115 -17.39 13.57 4.96
CA ALA A 115 -16.33 13.73 3.97
C ALA A 115 -15.08 14.37 4.58
N LEU A 116 -15.24 15.42 5.40
CA LEU A 116 -14.14 16.07 6.12
C LEU A 116 -13.47 15.12 7.12
N LEU A 117 -14.25 14.37 7.90
CA LEU A 117 -13.73 13.44 8.90
C LEU A 117 -12.98 12.25 8.28
N LEU A 118 -13.38 11.80 7.09
CA LEU A 118 -12.73 10.69 6.38
C LEU A 118 -11.64 11.14 5.41
N SER A 119 -11.57 12.45 5.08
CA SER A 119 -10.58 12.98 4.13
C SER A 119 -9.12 12.65 4.49
N PRO A 120 -8.69 12.57 5.78
CA PRO A 120 -7.32 12.22 6.10
C PRO A 120 -6.91 10.82 5.63
N ILE A 121 -7.87 9.87 5.53
CA ILE A 121 -7.60 8.52 5.02
C ILE A 121 -7.26 8.60 3.53
N LEU A 122 -8.05 9.31 2.75
CA LEU A 122 -7.82 9.49 1.32
C LEU A 122 -6.54 10.27 1.05
N MET A 123 -6.32 11.37 1.77
CA MET A 123 -5.10 12.18 1.63
C MET A 123 -3.83 11.39 1.96
N ALA A 124 -3.85 10.54 2.98
CA ALA A 124 -2.74 9.64 3.29
C ALA A 124 -2.45 8.68 2.13
N SER A 125 -3.49 8.09 1.53
CA SER A 125 -3.34 7.23 0.35
C SER A 125 -2.77 7.98 -0.85
N MET A 126 -3.19 9.22 -1.08
CA MET A 126 -2.64 10.05 -2.17
C MET A 126 -1.19 10.47 -1.91
N ALA A 127 -0.81 10.69 -0.65
CA ALA A 127 0.58 10.93 -0.29
C ALA A 127 1.45 9.70 -0.61
N TRP A 128 1.03 8.51 -0.23
CA TRP A 128 1.74 7.26 -0.58
C TRP A 128 1.83 7.03 -2.10
N THR A 129 0.79 7.42 -2.85
CA THR A 129 0.83 7.35 -4.31
C THR A 129 1.89 8.28 -4.90
N LEU A 130 2.01 9.52 -4.39
CA LEU A 130 3.07 10.45 -4.80
C LEU A 130 4.46 9.93 -4.46
N GLU A 131 4.67 9.48 -3.20
CA GLU A 131 5.95 8.89 -2.78
C GLU A 131 6.31 7.66 -3.63
N GLY A 132 5.34 6.79 -3.92
CA GLY A 132 5.51 5.65 -4.82
C GLY A 132 5.83 6.04 -6.26
N ALA A 133 5.46 7.22 -6.70
CA ALA A 133 5.84 7.80 -8.00
C ALA A 133 7.18 8.56 -7.95
N GLY A 134 7.85 8.64 -6.79
CA GLY A 134 9.09 9.39 -6.61
C GLY A 134 8.89 10.90 -6.49
N ILE A 135 7.69 11.34 -6.09
CA ILE A 135 7.35 12.76 -5.93
C ILE A 135 7.30 13.08 -4.43
N SER A 136 8.08 14.06 -3.99
CA SER A 136 8.16 14.46 -2.58
C SER A 136 6.84 15.05 -2.07
N THR A 137 6.42 14.61 -0.89
CA THR A 137 5.26 15.15 -0.15
C THR A 137 5.66 16.09 0.98
N ALA A 138 6.94 16.48 1.06
CA ALA A 138 7.46 17.30 2.13
C ALA A 138 7.00 18.76 2.03
N GLY A 139 6.75 19.36 3.21
CA GLY A 139 6.45 20.78 3.35
C GLY A 139 5.14 21.24 2.70
N ILE A 140 5.00 22.56 2.53
CA ILE A 140 3.81 23.18 1.93
C ILE A 140 3.61 22.73 0.48
N PRO A 141 4.66 22.70 -0.39
CA PRO A 141 4.51 22.22 -1.76
C PRO A 141 4.01 20.77 -1.82
N GLY A 142 4.52 19.90 -0.94
CA GLY A 142 4.08 18.51 -0.84
C GLY A 142 2.60 18.40 -0.46
N ALA A 143 2.15 19.18 0.52
CA ALA A 143 0.74 19.20 0.92
C ALA A 143 -0.18 19.66 -0.23
N LEU A 144 0.24 20.64 -1.03
CA LEU A 144 -0.51 21.10 -2.21
C LEU A 144 -0.56 20.04 -3.32
N ARG A 145 0.54 19.28 -3.53
CA ARG A 145 0.56 18.14 -4.47
C ARG A 145 -0.41 17.04 -4.02
N VAL A 146 -0.45 16.70 -2.72
CA VAL A 146 -1.40 15.73 -2.16
C VAL A 146 -2.84 16.18 -2.38
N GLN A 147 -3.16 17.45 -2.13
CA GLN A 147 -4.50 17.98 -2.38
C GLN A 147 -4.85 17.97 -3.87
N GLY A 148 -3.91 18.34 -4.75
CA GLY A 148 -4.08 18.29 -6.19
C GLY A 148 -4.37 16.87 -6.68
N LEU A 149 -3.59 15.88 -6.22
CA LEU A 149 -3.80 14.47 -6.56
C LEU A 149 -5.13 13.95 -5.99
N THR A 150 -5.54 14.40 -4.79
CA THR A 150 -6.86 14.07 -4.24
C THR A 150 -7.97 14.54 -5.19
N GLY A 151 -7.86 15.75 -5.75
CA GLY A 151 -8.80 16.27 -6.75
C GLY A 151 -8.80 15.45 -8.04
N VAL A 152 -7.63 15.02 -8.51
CA VAL A 152 -7.48 14.12 -9.68
C VAL A 152 -8.21 12.80 -9.42
N TRP A 153 -7.92 12.16 -8.28
CA TRP A 153 -8.58 10.92 -7.87
C TRP A 153 -10.10 11.04 -7.84
N LEU A 154 -10.63 12.07 -7.18
CA LEU A 154 -12.09 12.28 -7.10
C LEU A 154 -12.73 12.51 -8.46
N SER A 155 -12.02 13.15 -9.40
CA SER A 155 -12.47 13.34 -10.79
C SER A 155 -12.53 12.02 -11.56
N ALA A 156 -11.50 11.19 -11.45
CA ALA A 156 -11.44 9.87 -12.09
C ALA A 156 -12.44 8.90 -11.46
N ALA A 157 -12.57 8.90 -10.13
CA ALA A 157 -13.51 8.06 -9.39
C ALA A 157 -14.97 8.39 -9.72
N ARG A 158 -15.26 9.64 -10.12
CA ARG A 158 -16.59 10.00 -10.63
C ARG A 158 -16.85 9.40 -12.02
N ALA A 159 -15.86 9.37 -12.90
CA ALA A 159 -16.00 8.70 -14.19
C ALA A 159 -16.15 7.18 -14.01
N TRP A 160 -15.43 6.60 -13.05
CA TRP A 160 -15.54 5.19 -12.70
C TRP A 160 -16.95 4.80 -12.22
N GLU A 161 -17.72 5.72 -11.64
CA GLU A 161 -19.11 5.45 -11.22
C GLU A 161 -20.00 5.02 -12.40
N ASP A 162 -19.80 5.65 -13.55
CA ASP A 162 -20.60 5.44 -14.77
C ASP A 162 -19.89 4.54 -15.81
N ASP A 163 -18.73 3.97 -15.47
CA ASP A 163 -17.91 3.18 -16.36
C ASP A 163 -18.16 1.68 -16.18
N ASP A 164 -18.95 1.09 -17.06
CA ASP A 164 -19.22 -0.35 -17.07
C ASP A 164 -18.33 -1.12 -18.07
N SER A 165 -17.32 -0.45 -18.66
CA SER A 165 -16.39 -1.10 -19.58
C SER A 165 -15.38 -1.98 -18.84
N VAL A 166 -14.99 -3.09 -19.48
CA VAL A 166 -14.03 -4.05 -18.90
C VAL A 166 -12.62 -3.45 -18.80
N ASP A 167 -12.28 -2.58 -19.72
CA ASP A 167 -10.96 -1.95 -19.85
C ASP A 167 -10.85 -0.60 -19.14
N LEU A 168 -11.92 -0.14 -18.46
CA LEU A 168 -11.98 1.16 -17.79
C LEU A 168 -11.61 2.34 -18.70
N GLY A 169 -11.92 2.27 -19.99
CA GLY A 169 -11.56 3.28 -20.99
C GLY A 169 -12.02 4.70 -20.65
N PRO A 170 -13.31 4.93 -20.32
CA PRO A 170 -13.80 6.21 -19.82
C PRO A 170 -13.08 6.74 -18.58
N THR A 171 -12.79 5.84 -17.62
CA THR A 171 -12.06 6.15 -16.37
C THR A 171 -10.61 6.56 -16.68
N MET A 172 -9.89 5.80 -17.51
CA MET A 172 -8.55 6.12 -17.97
C MET A 172 -8.49 7.51 -18.65
N ALA A 173 -9.42 7.77 -19.58
CA ALA A 173 -9.49 9.05 -20.25
C ALA A 173 -9.81 10.22 -19.30
N ALA A 174 -10.62 9.99 -18.27
CA ALA A 174 -10.91 11.01 -17.26
C ALA A 174 -9.71 11.28 -16.35
N LEU A 175 -8.99 10.22 -15.95
CA LEU A 175 -7.76 10.30 -15.17
C LEU A 175 -6.68 11.07 -15.93
N ASP A 176 -6.45 10.73 -17.18
CA ASP A 176 -5.49 11.38 -18.06
C ASP A 176 -5.75 12.90 -18.16
N ARG A 177 -6.99 13.29 -18.49
CA ARG A 177 -7.38 14.71 -18.52
C ARG A 177 -7.26 15.42 -17.18
N ALA A 178 -7.49 14.71 -16.07
CA ALA A 178 -7.36 15.30 -14.73
C ALA A 178 -5.90 15.53 -14.37
N LEU A 179 -5.01 14.59 -14.71
CA LEU A 179 -3.56 14.74 -14.53
C LEU A 179 -3.00 15.89 -15.38
N ASP A 180 -3.41 16.03 -16.64
CA ASP A 180 -3.02 17.17 -17.50
C ASP A 180 -3.36 18.51 -16.87
N ARG A 181 -4.56 18.62 -16.28
CA ARG A 181 -4.96 19.87 -15.60
C ARG A 181 -4.14 20.11 -14.35
N ALA A 182 -3.91 19.06 -13.54
CA ALA A 182 -3.12 19.16 -12.31
C ALA A 182 -1.68 19.56 -12.63
N GLU A 183 -1.07 19.00 -13.66
CA GLU A 183 0.28 19.34 -14.09
C GLU A 183 0.40 20.79 -14.57
N LYS A 184 -0.58 21.29 -15.33
CA LYS A 184 -0.62 22.72 -15.74
C LYS A 184 -0.69 23.64 -14.52
N VAL A 185 -1.52 23.30 -13.53
CA VAL A 185 -1.63 24.06 -12.27
C VAL A 185 -0.31 23.97 -11.48
N ALA A 186 0.27 22.78 -11.36
CA ALA A 186 1.53 22.58 -10.65
C ALA A 186 2.68 23.40 -11.26
N ARG A 187 2.79 23.43 -12.58
CA ARG A 187 3.77 24.29 -13.31
C ARG A 187 3.52 25.78 -13.03
N THR A 188 2.28 26.24 -13.05
CA THR A 188 1.92 27.64 -12.78
C THR A 188 2.31 28.04 -11.35
N LEU A 189 2.12 27.13 -10.38
CA LEU A 189 2.46 27.34 -8.98
C LEU A 189 3.94 27.02 -8.65
N ARG A 190 4.75 26.65 -9.64
CA ARG A 190 6.14 26.18 -9.47
C ARG A 190 6.25 25.03 -8.50
N LEU A 191 5.28 24.14 -8.50
CA LEU A 191 5.24 22.93 -7.67
C LEU A 191 5.84 21.70 -8.40
N SER A 192 6.14 21.82 -9.69
CA SER A 192 6.81 20.78 -10.46
C SER A 192 8.24 20.62 -9.94
N GLU A 193 8.63 19.39 -9.63
CA GLU A 193 10.04 19.06 -9.47
C GLU A 193 10.63 19.05 -10.89
N GLU A 194 11.67 19.84 -11.13
CA GLU A 194 12.50 19.65 -12.32
C GLU A 194 13.10 18.26 -12.20
N GLU A 195 12.75 17.37 -13.13
CA GLU A 195 13.51 16.12 -13.26
C GLU A 195 14.99 16.51 -13.39
N PRO A 196 15.91 15.86 -12.64
CA PRO A 196 17.32 16.12 -12.82
C PRO A 196 17.61 15.90 -14.32
N GLN A 197 17.88 16.99 -15.04
CA GLN A 197 18.27 16.91 -16.43
C GLN A 197 19.53 16.05 -16.42
N GLU A 198 19.42 14.84 -16.98
CA GLU A 198 20.55 13.95 -17.17
C GLU A 198 21.66 14.81 -17.80
N ALA A 199 22.71 15.08 -17.05
CA ALA A 199 23.83 15.85 -17.55
C ALA A 199 24.22 15.22 -18.89
N PRO A 200 24.36 16.01 -19.99
CA PRO A 200 24.76 15.45 -21.26
C PRO A 200 26.03 14.64 -21.01
N GLY A 201 25.96 13.36 -21.29
CA GLY A 201 27.08 12.44 -21.11
C GLY A 201 28.33 13.03 -21.78
N PRO A 202 29.54 12.69 -21.28
CA PRO A 202 30.76 13.22 -21.86
C PRO A 202 30.71 13.02 -23.37
N VAL A 203 30.88 14.12 -24.10
CA VAL A 203 30.95 14.08 -25.57
C VAL A 203 32.23 13.32 -25.91
N GLU A 204 32.11 12.03 -26.14
CA GLU A 204 33.15 11.19 -26.67
C GLU A 204 33.32 11.59 -28.13
N GLY A 205 34.33 12.45 -28.40
CA GLY A 205 34.64 12.86 -29.76
C GLY A 205 35.29 14.23 -29.87
N ALA A 206 36.31 14.48 -29.11
CA ALA A 206 37.32 15.46 -29.53
C ALA A 206 38.66 14.69 -29.70
N ASP A 207 38.86 14.30 -30.93
CA ASP A 207 40.15 13.84 -31.46
C ASP A 207 41.22 14.88 -31.11
N SER A 208 41.93 14.66 -30.02
CA SER A 208 43.14 15.41 -29.65
C SER A 208 44.31 14.50 -29.91
N MET A 209 44.88 14.66 -31.10
CA MET A 209 46.18 14.18 -31.51
C MET A 209 47.24 14.54 -30.44
N PRO A 210 48.01 13.61 -29.92
CA PRO A 210 49.04 13.91 -28.95
C PRO A 210 50.17 14.70 -29.60
N PRO A 211 50.76 15.72 -28.92
CA PRO A 211 51.96 16.37 -29.42
C PRO A 211 53.18 15.43 -29.28
N ASP A 212 54.03 15.48 -30.28
CA ASP A 212 55.31 14.78 -30.41
C ASP A 212 56.08 14.70 -29.09
N VAL A 213 56.29 13.46 -28.62
CA VAL A 213 57.23 13.18 -27.53
C VAL A 213 58.64 13.16 -28.10
N VAL A 214 59.38 14.21 -27.81
CA VAL A 214 60.81 14.26 -28.00
C VAL A 214 61.44 13.46 -26.86
N ASP A 215 62.13 12.36 -27.19
CA ASP A 215 62.98 11.58 -26.28
C ASP A 215 64.09 12.39 -25.65
N PRO A 216 64.33 12.40 -24.34
CA PRO A 216 65.58 12.81 -23.74
C PRO A 216 66.54 11.59 -23.59
N PRO A 217 67.84 11.81 -23.67
CA PRO A 217 68.89 10.75 -23.79
C PRO A 217 69.09 10.01 -22.46
N LEU A 218 69.38 8.72 -22.62
CA LEU A 218 69.87 7.80 -21.59
C LEU A 218 71.03 8.34 -20.76
N ALA A 219 70.81 8.38 -19.43
CA ALA A 219 71.94 8.44 -18.48
C ALA A 219 71.92 7.20 -17.59
N ASP A 220 72.94 6.42 -17.79
CA ASP A 220 73.40 5.26 -17.06
C ASP A 220 73.82 5.65 -15.64
N THR A 221 73.41 4.92 -14.61
CA THR A 221 74.16 4.68 -13.35
C THR A 221 73.30 3.78 -12.45
N GLY A 222 73.50 2.52 -12.35
CA GLY A 222 74.41 1.88 -11.40
C GLY A 222 73.78 1.58 -10.04
N ILE A 223 73.41 0.32 -9.87
CA ILE A 223 73.60 -0.53 -8.68
C ILE A 223 73.31 0.04 -7.29
N MET A 224 72.36 -0.59 -6.59
CA MET A 224 72.67 -1.34 -5.35
C MET A 224 71.45 -2.11 -4.86
N MET A 225 71.67 -3.40 -4.61
CA MET A 225 70.86 -4.30 -3.81
C MET A 225 70.78 -3.81 -2.34
N ALA A 226 69.60 -3.96 -1.72
CA ALA A 226 69.48 -4.28 -0.31
C ALA A 226 68.23 -5.05 -0.04
N ASP A 227 68.46 -6.25 0.37
CA ASP A 227 67.63 -7.26 0.97
C ASP A 227 67.03 -6.79 2.36
N ALA A 228 65.82 -7.09 2.64
CA ALA A 228 65.28 -7.36 3.99
C ALA A 228 63.76 -7.62 3.89
N SER A 229 63.40 -8.85 3.78
CA SER A 229 62.82 -9.72 4.83
C SER A 229 61.94 -9.03 5.88
N GLY A 230 60.68 -9.45 5.93
CA GLY A 230 59.98 -9.45 7.22
C GLY A 230 58.52 -9.16 7.20
N ALA A 231 57.83 -10.20 7.55
CA ALA A 231 56.59 -10.24 8.30
C ALA A 231 55.24 -10.22 7.55
N GLN A 232 54.74 -11.42 7.43
CA GLN A 232 53.38 -11.84 7.47
C GLN A 232 52.56 -11.08 8.52
N ASP A 233 51.37 -10.61 8.20
CA ASP A 233 50.29 -10.73 9.13
C ASP A 233 48.99 -11.05 8.45
N ALA A 234 48.30 -11.96 9.10
CA ALA A 234 47.23 -12.81 8.62
C ALA A 234 45.88 -12.07 8.43
N GLY A 235 45.22 -12.38 7.34
CA GLY A 235 43.83 -12.05 7.14
C GLY A 235 42.95 -12.66 8.20
N HIS A 236 42.21 -11.84 8.91
CA HIS A 236 41.11 -12.25 9.76
C HIS A 236 39.83 -12.24 8.93
N ARG A 237 39.46 -13.42 8.46
CA ARG A 237 38.16 -13.71 7.85
C ARG A 237 37.21 -14.08 8.99
N PRO A 238 36.08 -13.41 9.20
CA PRO A 238 35.13 -13.87 10.20
C PRO A 238 34.47 -15.18 9.75
N GLU A 239 34.49 -16.15 10.64
CA GLU A 239 33.91 -17.48 10.51
C GLU A 239 32.37 -17.38 10.49
N PRO A 240 31.66 -18.17 9.67
CA PRO A 240 30.20 -18.22 9.69
C PRO A 240 29.72 -18.96 10.95
N LEU A 241 28.75 -18.36 11.64
CA LEU A 241 28.09 -18.93 12.80
C LEU A 241 27.39 -20.25 12.44
N PRO A 242 27.47 -21.28 13.27
CA PRO A 242 26.81 -22.56 13.04
C PRO A 242 25.29 -22.43 13.19
N PRO A 243 24.48 -23.25 12.47
CA PRO A 243 23.03 -23.24 12.54
C PRO A 243 22.56 -23.65 13.93
N ALA A 244 21.56 -22.91 14.46
CA ALA A 244 20.92 -23.20 15.72
C ALA A 244 20.24 -24.57 15.66
N VAL A 245 20.68 -25.48 16.52
CA VAL A 245 20.06 -26.78 16.74
C VAL A 245 18.78 -26.56 17.55
N LEU A 246 17.64 -26.73 16.89
CA LEU A 246 16.33 -26.81 17.55
C LEU A 246 16.25 -28.11 18.32
N THR A 247 16.37 -28.04 19.66
CA THR A 247 16.00 -29.12 20.56
C THR A 247 14.48 -29.17 20.69
N PRO A 248 13.84 -30.36 20.55
CA PRO A 248 12.42 -30.49 20.82
C PRO A 248 12.12 -30.36 22.31
N PRO A 249 10.94 -29.80 22.70
CA PRO A 249 10.58 -29.70 24.11
C PRO A 249 10.28 -31.07 24.69
N THR A 250 10.92 -31.35 25.81
CA THR A 250 10.68 -32.50 26.62
C THR A 250 9.27 -32.44 27.22
N ALA A 251 8.50 -33.48 27.01
CA ALA A 251 7.23 -33.71 27.68
C ALA A 251 7.43 -33.76 29.20
N ASN A 252 6.78 -32.85 29.89
CA ASN A 252 6.46 -33.01 31.30
C ASN A 252 5.01 -32.53 31.46
N ASP A 253 4.09 -33.50 31.46
CA ASP A 253 2.70 -33.32 31.86
C ASP A 253 2.65 -33.14 33.41
N PRO A 254 1.81 -32.19 33.84
CA PRO A 254 0.97 -32.50 34.97
C PRO A 254 -0.52 -32.29 34.66
N GLU A 255 -1.22 -33.41 34.79
CA GLU A 255 -2.56 -33.58 35.35
C GLU A 255 -3.64 -32.56 34.96
N ALA A 256 -4.56 -33.01 34.09
CA ALA A 256 -5.79 -32.35 33.72
C ALA A 256 -6.81 -32.35 34.88
N PRO A 257 -7.43 -31.21 35.22
CA PRO A 257 -8.65 -31.21 36.01
C PRO A 257 -9.90 -31.31 35.11
N GLY A 258 -10.70 -32.32 35.42
CA GLY A 258 -12.13 -32.51 35.32
C GLY A 258 -12.90 -31.85 34.15
N ALA A 259 -13.37 -32.69 33.23
CA ALA A 259 -14.40 -32.34 32.26
C ALA A 259 -15.72 -31.89 32.91
N PRO A 260 -16.41 -30.85 32.42
CA PRO A 260 -17.73 -30.47 32.90
C PRO A 260 -18.80 -31.47 32.42
N PRO A 261 -19.89 -31.67 33.21
CA PRO A 261 -20.93 -32.63 32.87
C PRO A 261 -21.79 -32.22 31.69
N THR A 262 -22.09 -33.19 30.84
CA THR A 262 -23.00 -33.08 29.68
C THR A 262 -24.41 -32.69 30.12
N PRO A 263 -25.08 -31.77 29.44
CA PRO A 263 -26.48 -31.43 29.73
C PRO A 263 -27.43 -32.52 29.28
N LYS A 264 -28.37 -32.87 30.19
CA LYS A 264 -29.49 -33.81 29.97
C LYS A 264 -30.47 -33.29 28.94
N PRO A 265 -30.97 -34.17 28.06
CA PRO A 265 -32.00 -33.79 27.10
C PRO A 265 -33.37 -33.46 27.77
N PRO A 266 -34.16 -32.54 27.18
CA PRO A 266 -35.45 -32.15 27.77
C PRO A 266 -36.49 -33.30 27.69
N ARG A 267 -37.22 -33.51 28.80
CA ARG A 267 -38.33 -34.43 28.95
C ARG A 267 -39.47 -34.02 28.02
N LYS A 268 -39.98 -34.94 27.20
CA LYS A 268 -41.24 -34.81 26.45
C LYS A 268 -42.40 -34.86 27.45
N THR A 269 -43.10 -33.77 27.60
CA THR A 269 -44.44 -33.77 28.22
C THR A 269 -45.46 -33.88 27.11
N GLY A 270 -46.10 -35.03 27.08
CA GLY A 270 -47.32 -35.22 26.30
C GLY A 270 -48.48 -34.42 26.94
N GLY A 271 -49.18 -33.66 26.13
CA GLY A 271 -50.40 -32.97 26.47
C GLY A 271 -51.36 -33.07 25.31
N THR A 272 -52.20 -34.08 25.35
CA THR A 272 -53.46 -34.18 24.61
C THR A 272 -54.39 -33.07 25.05
N GLY A 273 -54.90 -32.25 24.14
CA GLY A 273 -55.92 -31.25 24.40
C GLY A 273 -56.78 -31.05 23.14
N SER A 274 -57.97 -31.60 23.23
CA SER A 274 -59.05 -31.56 22.26
C SER A 274 -59.42 -30.16 21.79
N LEU A 275 -59.81 -30.07 20.51
CA LEU A 275 -60.60 -28.99 19.92
C LEU A 275 -62.02 -29.03 20.42
N PRO A 276 -62.75 -27.91 20.53
CA PRO A 276 -64.18 -27.82 20.23
C PRO A 276 -64.44 -26.95 19.00
N SER A 277 -65.28 -27.45 18.15
CA SER A 277 -66.01 -26.75 17.10
C SER A 277 -66.99 -25.73 17.69
N ALA A 278 -67.06 -24.55 17.10
CA ALA A 278 -68.29 -23.79 16.72
C ALA A 278 -67.82 -22.59 15.84
#